data_881334d36b52ecbb6831156c412f32b7
#
_entry.id   881334d36b52ecbb6831156c412f32b7
#
_cell.length_a   1.000
_cell.length_b   1.000
_cell.length_c   1.000
_cell.angle_alpha   90.00
_cell.angle_beta   90.00
_cell.angle_gamma   90.00
#
_symmetry.space_group_name_H-M   'P 1'
#
loop_
_entity.id
_entity.type
_entity.pdbx_description
1 polymer ?
#
loop_
_entity_poly.entity_id
_entity_poly.type
_entity_poly.pdbx_seq_one_letter_code
_entity_poly.pdbx_strand_id
1 'polypeptide(L)'
;MNLFADLLASTQAPSATATGPRIQKRRGVEIKSAREIKIMREASRIVATVLREVMAMVEPGQTTGDLDAFAEKRIREMGATPSFKGYHGFPASICASINNEVVHGIPSNK
;
A
#
# COMPACT_ATOMS: atom_id res chain seq x y z
N MET A 1 -4.88 0.39 5.18
CA MET A 1 -3.84 0.11 4.18
C MET A 1 -3.69 1.34 3.31
N ASN A 2 -2.63 2.12 3.53
CA ASN A 2 -2.49 3.44 2.91
C ASN A 2 -1.28 3.49 1.96
N LEU A 3 -1.31 2.60 0.94
CA LEU A 3 -0.35 2.58 -0.17
C LEU A 3 -0.33 3.90 -0.98
N PHE A 4 -1.31 4.77 -0.72
CA PHE A 4 -1.52 5.97 -1.50
C PHE A 4 -0.56 7.12 -1.14
N ALA A 5 -0.09 7.18 0.10
CA ALA A 5 0.77 8.27 0.55
C ALA A 5 2.16 8.22 -0.09
N ASP A 6 2.74 7.03 -0.21
CA ASP A 6 4.11 6.87 -0.73
C ASP A 6 4.19 6.93 -2.25
N LEU A 7 3.13 6.52 -2.96
CA LEU A 7 3.10 6.67 -4.42
C LEU A 7 2.98 8.13 -4.85
N LEU A 8 2.37 8.99 -4.00
CA LEU A 8 2.28 10.43 -4.25
C LEU A 8 3.58 11.17 -3.88
N ALA A 9 4.38 10.63 -2.94
CA ALA A 9 5.63 11.24 -2.49
C ALA A 9 6.81 10.99 -3.46
N SER A 10 6.81 9.91 -4.22
CA SER A 10 7.90 9.57 -5.14
C SER A 10 7.83 10.27 -6.51
N THR A 11 6.76 10.99 -6.80
CA THR A 11 6.66 11.83 -8.00
C THR A 11 7.04 13.27 -7.66
N GLN A 12 8.32 13.55 -7.37
CA GLN A 12 8.85 14.92 -7.45
C GLN A 12 8.88 15.35 -8.92
N ALA A 13 7.82 16.00 -9.35
CA ALA A 13 7.79 16.73 -10.60
C ALA A 13 8.53 18.08 -10.41
N PRO A 14 9.24 18.57 -11.48
CA PRO A 14 9.92 19.85 -11.43
C PRO A 14 8.91 20.97 -11.17
N SER A 15 9.34 21.95 -10.37
CA SER A 15 8.64 23.20 -10.08
C SER A 15 8.22 23.91 -11.38
N ALA A 16 6.98 23.75 -11.74
CA ALA A 16 6.31 24.60 -12.72
C ALA A 16 5.10 25.19 -12.02
N THR A 17 5.01 26.51 -11.97
CA THR A 17 3.84 27.30 -11.60
C THR A 17 2.66 26.91 -12.50
N ALA A 18 2.00 25.84 -12.15
CA ALA A 18 0.79 25.39 -12.80
C ALA A 18 -0.40 25.85 -11.98
N THR A 19 -1.10 26.85 -12.48
CA THR A 19 -2.46 27.22 -12.09
C THR A 19 -3.39 26.05 -12.44
N GLY A 20 -3.32 24.98 -11.66
CA GLY A 20 -4.24 23.84 -11.75
C GLY A 20 -5.56 24.17 -11.05
N PRO A 21 -6.66 23.47 -11.38
CA PRO A 21 -7.94 23.73 -10.76
C PRO A 21 -7.85 23.55 -9.25
N ARG A 22 -8.28 24.59 -8.50
CA ARG A 22 -8.32 24.58 -7.03
C ARG A 22 -9.13 23.38 -6.56
N ILE A 23 -8.52 22.56 -5.71
CA ILE A 23 -9.20 21.48 -4.98
C ILE A 23 -10.35 22.10 -4.20
N GLN A 24 -11.59 21.82 -4.61
CA GLN A 24 -12.77 22.29 -3.89
C GLN A 24 -12.99 21.41 -2.65
N LYS A 25 -12.68 21.96 -1.47
CA LYS A 25 -13.08 21.33 -0.19
C LYS A 25 -14.58 21.55 0.03
N ARG A 26 -15.37 20.52 -0.14
CA ARG A 26 -16.76 20.52 0.31
C ARG A 26 -16.84 19.90 1.71
N ARG A 27 -17.12 20.74 2.76
CA ARG A 27 -17.40 20.32 4.15
C ARG A 27 -16.40 19.30 4.72
N GLY A 28 -15.09 19.54 4.61
CA GLY A 28 -14.06 18.66 5.18
C GLY A 28 -13.74 17.40 4.36
N VAL A 29 -14.44 17.14 3.26
CA VAL A 29 -14.14 16.05 2.33
C VAL A 29 -13.25 16.57 1.21
N GLU A 30 -12.10 15.93 1.02
CA GLU A 30 -11.20 16.22 -0.08
C GLU A 30 -11.62 15.48 -1.34
N ILE A 31 -11.96 16.24 -2.39
CA ILE A 31 -12.34 15.64 -3.69
C ILE A 31 -11.08 15.49 -4.54
N LYS A 32 -10.78 14.26 -4.91
CA LYS A 32 -9.61 13.94 -5.73
C LYS A 32 -9.79 14.36 -7.19
N SER A 33 -8.74 14.92 -7.78
CA SER A 33 -8.69 15.24 -9.21
C SER A 33 -8.64 13.98 -10.08
N ALA A 34 -8.93 14.09 -11.36
CA ALA A 34 -8.83 12.98 -12.29
C ALA A 34 -7.41 12.38 -12.36
N ARG A 35 -6.36 13.21 -12.20
CA ARG A 35 -4.97 12.77 -12.13
C ARG A 35 -4.71 11.92 -10.89
N GLU A 36 -5.16 12.37 -9.73
CA GLU A 36 -5.02 11.63 -8.47
C GLU A 36 -5.78 10.31 -8.53
N ILE A 37 -7.01 10.32 -9.07
CA ILE A 37 -7.80 9.08 -9.26
C ILE A 37 -7.07 8.08 -10.16
N LYS A 38 -6.38 8.54 -11.20
CA LYS A 38 -5.57 7.66 -12.05
C LYS A 38 -4.43 7.01 -11.27
N ILE A 39 -3.69 7.78 -10.47
CA ILE A 39 -2.61 7.26 -9.61
C ILE A 39 -3.17 6.27 -8.58
N MET A 40 -4.27 6.61 -7.92
CA MET A 40 -4.94 5.73 -6.96
C MET A 40 -5.37 4.41 -7.61
N ARG A 41 -5.84 4.45 -8.85
CA ARG A 41 -6.23 3.24 -9.60
C ARG A 41 -5.04 2.33 -9.86
N GLU A 42 -3.89 2.87 -10.24
CA GLU A 42 -2.66 2.08 -10.42
C GLU A 42 -2.19 1.46 -9.11
N ALA A 43 -2.17 2.23 -8.01
CA ALA A 43 -1.85 1.70 -6.68
C ALA A 43 -2.81 0.57 -6.26
N SER A 44 -4.11 0.75 -6.50
CA SER A 44 -5.13 -0.27 -6.20
C SER A 44 -4.94 -1.56 -7.01
N ARG A 45 -4.50 -1.45 -8.27
CA ARG A 45 -4.18 -2.63 -9.09
C ARG A 45 -2.98 -3.41 -8.55
N ILE A 46 -1.94 -2.71 -8.10
CA ILE A 46 -0.78 -3.33 -7.46
C ILE A 46 -1.23 -4.08 -6.20
N VAL A 47 -2.00 -3.44 -5.33
CA VAL A 47 -2.55 -4.08 -4.11
C VAL A 47 -3.34 -5.33 -4.46
N ALA A 48 -4.28 -5.23 -5.40
CA ALA A 48 -5.13 -6.36 -5.79
C ALA A 48 -4.33 -7.53 -6.40
N THR A 49 -3.26 -7.22 -7.12
CA THR A 49 -2.39 -8.24 -7.70
C THR A 49 -1.57 -8.95 -6.62
N VAL A 50 -0.87 -8.17 -5.78
CA VAL A 50 -0.06 -8.73 -4.69
C VAL A 50 -0.92 -9.53 -3.72
N LEU A 51 -2.10 -9.04 -3.37
CA LEU A 51 -3.02 -9.76 -2.48
C LEU A 51 -3.41 -11.13 -3.04
N ARG A 52 -3.75 -11.21 -4.33
CA ARG A 52 -4.09 -12.50 -4.97
C ARG A 52 -2.91 -13.46 -4.98
N GLU A 53 -1.71 -12.95 -5.27
CA GLU A 53 -0.49 -13.76 -5.28
C GLU A 53 -0.15 -14.26 -3.86
N VAL A 54 -0.25 -13.41 -2.84
CA VAL A 54 -0.07 -13.80 -1.43
C VAL A 54 -1.11 -14.83 -1.00
N MET A 55 -2.38 -14.64 -1.35
CA MET A 55 -3.44 -15.59 -1.04
C MET A 55 -3.18 -16.98 -1.65
N ALA A 56 -2.59 -17.04 -2.84
CA ALA A 56 -2.25 -18.30 -3.49
C ALA A 56 -1.08 -19.03 -2.81
N MET A 57 -0.30 -18.35 -1.97
CA MET A 57 0.79 -18.94 -1.19
C MET A 57 0.35 -19.48 0.17
N VAL A 58 -0.87 -19.17 0.61
CA VAL A 58 -1.35 -19.57 1.94
C VAL A 58 -1.63 -21.07 1.95
N GLU A 59 -0.75 -21.80 2.62
CA GLU A 59 -0.86 -23.26 2.78
C GLU A 59 -0.28 -23.67 4.14
N PRO A 60 -0.61 -24.86 4.65
CA PRO A 60 -0.03 -25.39 5.87
C PRO A 60 1.50 -25.43 5.81
N GLY A 61 2.16 -24.85 6.79
CA GLY A 61 3.62 -24.76 6.88
C GLY A 61 4.21 -23.42 6.38
N GLN A 62 3.42 -22.60 5.70
CA GLN A 62 3.83 -21.25 5.30
C GLN A 62 3.75 -20.31 6.49
N THR A 63 4.82 -19.54 6.75
CA THR A 63 4.82 -18.53 7.82
C THR A 63 4.28 -17.19 7.36
N THR A 64 3.74 -16.39 8.28
CA THR A 64 3.31 -15.02 7.95
C THR A 64 4.49 -14.12 7.58
N GLY A 65 5.69 -14.42 8.07
CA GLY A 65 6.94 -13.75 7.68
C GLY A 65 7.30 -13.97 6.22
N ASP A 66 7.11 -15.20 5.70
CA ASP A 66 7.35 -15.53 4.29
C ASP A 66 6.35 -14.79 3.37
N LEU A 67 5.10 -14.70 3.80
CA LEU A 67 4.08 -13.93 3.07
C LEU A 67 4.42 -12.45 3.02
N ASP A 68 4.93 -11.88 4.12
CA ASP A 68 5.38 -10.48 4.18
C ASP A 68 6.58 -10.21 3.27
N ALA A 69 7.59 -11.07 3.34
CA ALA A 69 8.78 -10.97 2.49
C ALA A 69 8.44 -11.04 1.00
N PHE A 70 7.54 -11.94 0.63
CA PHE A 70 7.03 -12.04 -0.74
C PHE A 70 6.27 -10.78 -1.14
N ALA A 71 5.35 -10.30 -0.30
CA ALA A 71 4.55 -9.12 -0.57
C ALA A 71 5.43 -7.87 -0.75
N GLU A 72 6.42 -7.66 0.12
CA GLU A 72 7.36 -6.55 -0.01
C GLU A 72 8.13 -6.60 -1.34
N LYS A 73 8.72 -7.74 -1.64
CA LYS A 73 9.46 -7.96 -2.89
C LYS A 73 8.57 -7.63 -4.09
N ARG A 74 7.37 -8.18 -4.11
CA ARG A 74 6.45 -8.04 -5.23
C ARG A 74 5.96 -6.60 -5.43
N ILE A 75 5.65 -5.89 -4.34
CA ILE A 75 5.29 -4.46 -4.38
C ILE A 75 6.43 -3.64 -5.01
N ARG A 76 7.67 -3.91 -4.61
CA ARG A 76 8.84 -3.18 -5.14
C ARG A 76 9.12 -3.50 -6.60
N GLU A 77 8.98 -4.74 -7.03
CA GLU A 77 9.09 -5.16 -8.44
C GLU A 77 8.06 -4.46 -9.33
N MET A 78 6.89 -4.15 -8.79
CA MET A 78 5.84 -3.40 -9.49
C MET A 78 6.04 -1.87 -9.42
N GLY A 79 7.17 -1.39 -8.92
CA GLY A 79 7.51 0.03 -8.85
C GLY A 79 6.81 0.83 -7.75
N ALA A 80 6.29 0.14 -6.72
CA ALA A 80 5.66 0.78 -5.58
C ALA A 80 6.46 0.58 -4.28
N THR A 81 6.09 1.32 -3.23
CA THR A 81 6.69 1.23 -1.90
C THR A 81 5.64 0.76 -0.89
N PRO A 82 5.95 -0.25 -0.05
CA PRO A 82 5.04 -0.68 1.02
C PRO A 82 4.82 0.45 2.02
N SER A 83 3.59 0.94 2.16
CA SER A 83 3.26 2.10 3.00
C SER A 83 3.25 1.79 4.51
N PHE A 84 3.12 0.52 4.90
CA PHE A 84 3.13 0.13 6.31
C PHE A 84 4.53 0.03 6.90
N LYS A 85 5.50 -0.38 6.10
CA LYS A 85 6.87 -0.58 6.59
C LYS A 85 7.47 0.74 7.07
N GLY A 86 7.77 0.81 8.37
CA GLY A 86 8.27 2.01 9.04
C GLY A 86 7.20 3.01 9.50
N TYR A 87 5.93 2.85 9.11
CA TYR A 87 4.86 3.73 9.55
C TYR A 87 4.61 3.56 11.05
N HIS A 88 4.81 4.63 11.82
CA HIS A 88 4.76 4.61 13.30
C HIS A 88 5.55 3.44 13.92
N GLY A 89 6.66 3.02 13.29
CA GLY A 89 7.50 1.93 13.76
C GLY A 89 6.98 0.52 13.40
N PHE A 90 5.94 0.39 12.57
CA PHE A 90 5.47 -0.93 12.12
C PHE A 90 6.55 -1.65 11.30
N PRO A 91 6.97 -2.88 11.68
CA PRO A 91 8.19 -3.50 11.13
C PRO A 91 8.01 -4.20 9.78
N ALA A 92 6.77 -4.36 9.31
CA ALA A 92 6.42 -5.21 8.19
C ALA A 92 5.68 -4.46 7.06
N SER A 93 5.53 -5.09 5.92
CA SER A 93 4.86 -4.53 4.74
C SER A 93 3.37 -4.83 4.69
N ILE A 94 2.95 -5.93 5.33
CA ILE A 94 1.55 -6.34 5.45
C ILE A 94 1.17 -6.59 6.90
N CYS A 95 -0.13 -6.65 7.19
CA CYS A 95 -0.65 -7.24 8.42
C CYS A 95 -1.18 -8.63 8.10
N ALA A 96 -0.83 -9.62 8.92
CA ALA A 96 -1.31 -10.98 8.80
C ALA A 96 -1.78 -11.46 10.17
N SER A 97 -3.10 -11.53 10.35
CA SER A 97 -3.73 -11.93 11.62
C SER A 97 -4.18 -13.38 11.53
N ILE A 98 -3.70 -14.23 12.46
CA ILE A 98 -4.00 -15.65 12.48
C ILE A 98 -5.04 -15.95 13.56
N ASN A 99 -6.02 -16.77 13.25
CA ASN A 99 -7.02 -17.30 14.15
C ASN A 99 -7.73 -16.19 14.97
N ASN A 100 -7.41 -16.06 16.25
CA ASN A 100 -8.03 -15.11 17.19
C ASN A 100 -7.38 -13.71 17.20
N GLU A 101 -6.39 -13.46 16.38
CA GLU A 101 -5.83 -12.10 16.22
C GLU A 101 -6.85 -11.21 15.50
N VAL A 102 -7.29 -10.13 16.16
CA VAL A 102 -8.39 -9.32 15.64
C VAL A 102 -7.97 -8.49 14.44
N VAL A 103 -6.86 -7.73 14.56
CA VAL A 103 -6.30 -6.88 13.50
C VAL A 103 -4.81 -6.65 13.72
N HIS A 104 -4.13 -6.17 12.69
CA HIS A 104 -2.73 -5.71 12.72
C HIS A 104 -1.73 -6.75 13.23
N GLY A 105 -1.99 -8.03 12.98
CA GLY A 105 -1.02 -9.09 13.25
C GLY A 105 0.32 -8.78 12.58
N ILE A 106 1.40 -8.81 13.38
CA ILE A 106 2.75 -8.58 12.87
C ILE A 106 3.27 -9.88 12.28
N PRO A 107 3.64 -9.90 11.00
CA PRO A 107 4.25 -11.07 10.36
C PRO A 107 5.45 -11.61 11.15
N SER A 108 5.50 -12.92 11.28
CA SER A 108 6.53 -13.62 12.08
C SER A 108 6.77 -15.02 11.52
N ASN A 109 7.69 -15.76 12.14
CA ASN A 109 8.00 -17.15 11.80
C ASN A 109 7.01 -18.17 12.41
N LYS A 110 5.81 -17.71 12.73
CA LYS A 110 4.72 -18.57 13.22
C LYS A 110 3.86 -19.01 12.06
#